data_0b474093d772c1559f8387e57ca8fc89
#
_entry.id   0b474093d772c1559f8387e57ca8fc89
#
_cell.length_a   1.000
_cell.length_b   1.000
_cell.length_c   1.000
_cell.angle_alpha   90.00
_cell.angle_beta   90.00
_cell.angle_gamma   90.00
#
_symmetry.space_group_name_H-M   'P 1'
#
loop_
_entity.id
_entity.type
_entity.pdbx_description
1 polymer ?
#
loop_
_entity_poly.entity_id
_entity_poly.type
_entity_poly.pdbx_seq_one_letter_code
_entity_poly.pdbx_strand_id
1 'polypeptide(L)'
;RRRPWHHRAVMTPEPKELQELVRELHQQAAPWQPAGLGSRLNWGPPVMGASATVSCRRLSGIVEHSPGDFTVTALAGTPLVELQAELARHRQWLAVDWPWGSGPNGQASGSLGGLVARGLAGGLRQRYLGVRDQIIGLELIRSDGTRARAGGKVVKNVAGYDLMRLMAGSWGSLGLISSLTLRTMPEPPQRRGLKLAGPLEALGPLASWLLGSSLSPERIDWWRPPARQEDDAGLLISLASINAHTLDEQIGCIAAKAAPLAITAQTLEPAELASLVGQSQGSETGSSDWLLRLAVRPNQATALLADPALAGLPLVLGAGSGLGMAWATASALPTYKVEALRRHCQQAGGYLTVLRQPASSQLPAWLDAPSRPLIEAIKRQFDPKQQLSRGRL
;
A
#
# COMPACT_ATOMS: atom_id res chain seq x y z
N ARG A 1 35.59 21.30 16.27
CA ARG A 1 35.85 19.84 16.38
C ARG A 1 34.58 19.15 15.91
N ARG A 2 34.59 18.57 14.68
CA ARG A 2 33.46 17.84 14.07
C ARG A 2 33.32 16.50 14.79
N ARG A 3 32.11 16.19 15.33
CA ARG A 3 31.80 14.86 15.84
C ARG A 3 31.59 13.92 14.63
N PRO A 4 32.21 12.74 14.57
CA PRO A 4 31.95 11.76 13.55
C PRO A 4 30.56 11.14 13.82
N TRP A 5 29.67 11.21 12.84
CA TRP A 5 28.33 10.65 12.88
C TRP A 5 28.40 9.11 12.65
N HIS A 6 28.63 8.34 13.69
CA HIS A 6 28.70 6.86 13.59
C HIS A 6 27.42 6.13 13.93
N HIS A 7 26.33 6.84 14.24
CA HIS A 7 25.00 6.23 14.41
C HIS A 7 23.98 7.02 13.59
N ARG A 8 23.07 6.32 12.87
CA ARG A 8 21.96 6.94 12.16
C ARG A 8 21.15 7.80 13.14
N ALA A 9 21.39 9.09 13.15
CA ALA A 9 20.66 10.00 14.02
C ALA A 9 19.22 10.12 13.51
N VAL A 10 18.24 9.86 14.37
CA VAL A 10 16.84 10.18 14.09
C VAL A 10 16.61 11.61 14.56
N MET A 11 16.33 12.49 13.61
CA MET A 11 16.00 13.88 13.85
C MET A 11 14.48 14.05 13.76
N THR A 12 13.88 14.71 14.74
CA THR A 12 12.44 14.96 14.77
C THR A 12 12.21 16.47 14.95
N PRO A 13 12.43 17.26 13.88
CA PRO A 13 12.35 18.71 13.95
C PRO A 13 10.91 19.18 14.19
N GLU A 14 10.78 20.38 14.75
CA GLU A 14 9.53 21.11 14.71
C GLU A 14 9.20 21.52 13.28
N PRO A 15 7.92 21.68 12.92
CA PRO A 15 7.52 22.04 11.56
C PRO A 15 8.23 23.27 10.99
N LYS A 16 8.48 24.27 11.84
CA LYS A 16 9.19 25.51 11.47
C LYS A 16 10.68 25.32 11.18
N GLU A 17 11.30 24.28 11.75
CA GLU A 17 12.73 24.00 11.65
C GLU A 17 13.07 23.06 10.48
N LEU A 18 12.04 22.34 9.98
CA LEU A 18 12.22 21.27 9.01
C LEU A 18 12.92 21.74 7.72
N GLN A 19 12.53 22.88 7.21
CA GLN A 19 13.10 23.42 5.97
C GLN A 19 14.58 23.78 6.14
N GLU A 20 14.94 24.40 7.27
CA GLU A 20 16.32 24.78 7.54
C GLU A 20 17.19 23.55 7.76
N LEU A 21 16.70 22.55 8.49
CA LEU A 21 17.38 21.26 8.66
C LEU A 21 17.72 20.61 7.29
N VAL A 22 16.78 20.63 6.35
CA VAL A 22 17.02 20.07 5.01
C VAL A 22 18.07 20.89 4.26
N ARG A 23 18.09 22.22 4.40
CA ARG A 23 19.15 23.08 3.83
C ARG A 23 20.52 22.77 4.40
N GLU A 24 20.62 22.60 5.71
CA GLU A 24 21.88 22.22 6.37
C GLU A 24 22.39 20.87 5.87
N LEU A 25 21.53 19.86 5.78
CA LEU A 25 21.87 18.54 5.22
C LEU A 25 22.36 18.67 3.76
N HIS A 26 21.73 19.54 2.99
CA HIS A 26 22.12 19.81 1.60
C HIS A 26 23.50 20.49 1.50
N GLN A 27 23.75 21.49 2.33
CA GLN A 27 25.05 22.19 2.38
C GLN A 27 26.19 21.23 2.77
N GLN A 28 25.91 20.31 3.69
CA GLN A 28 26.88 19.31 4.15
C GLN A 28 27.02 18.13 3.17
N ALA A 29 26.24 18.09 2.10
CA ALA A 29 26.11 16.95 1.18
C ALA A 29 25.85 15.62 1.92
N ALA A 30 25.15 15.68 3.07
CA ALA A 30 24.89 14.54 3.92
C ALA A 30 23.76 13.66 3.33
N PRO A 31 23.95 12.35 3.17
CA PRO A 31 22.88 11.44 2.78
C PRO A 31 21.88 11.25 3.92
N TRP A 32 20.59 11.28 3.60
CA TRP A 32 19.55 11.13 4.59
C TRP A 32 18.29 10.46 4.02
N GLN A 33 17.38 10.05 4.88
CA GLN A 33 16.09 9.53 4.47
C GLN A 33 14.94 10.23 5.20
N PRO A 34 13.86 10.58 4.50
CA PRO A 34 12.63 11.02 5.16
C PRO A 34 11.91 9.84 5.80
N ALA A 35 11.23 10.09 6.91
CA ALA A 35 10.39 9.14 7.59
C ALA A 35 9.11 9.84 8.07
N GLY A 36 7.99 9.12 8.05
CA GLY A 36 6.80 9.49 8.79
C GLY A 36 6.89 9.01 10.24
N LEU A 37 6.06 8.04 10.60
CA LEU A 37 6.11 7.40 11.93
C LEU A 37 7.15 6.28 12.03
N GLY A 38 7.83 5.95 10.95
CA GLY A 38 8.91 4.98 10.94
C GLY A 38 8.49 3.51 10.83
N SER A 39 7.21 3.21 10.68
CA SER A 39 6.67 1.84 10.72
C SER A 39 7.16 0.91 9.60
N ARG A 40 7.65 1.47 8.48
CA ARG A 40 8.06 0.70 7.29
C ARG A 40 9.45 1.10 6.76
N LEU A 41 10.33 1.61 7.61
CA LEU A 41 11.68 2.04 7.19
C LEU A 41 12.56 0.88 6.75
N ASN A 42 12.32 -0.32 7.28
CA ASN A 42 13.05 -1.53 6.95
C ASN A 42 12.52 -2.27 5.70
N TRP A 43 11.52 -1.73 5.02
CA TRP A 43 11.01 -2.34 3.79
C TRP A 43 11.82 -1.92 2.57
N GLY A 44 11.99 -2.86 1.64
CA GLY A 44 12.69 -2.64 0.38
C GLY A 44 14.21 -2.57 0.54
N PRO A 45 14.93 -1.99 -0.43
CA PRO A 45 16.36 -1.91 -0.37
C PRO A 45 16.83 -1.12 0.85
N PRO A 46 17.92 -1.52 1.50
CA PRO A 46 18.52 -0.73 2.56
C PRO A 46 18.98 0.62 2.00
N VAL A 47 18.78 1.68 2.78
CA VAL A 47 19.32 2.99 2.41
C VAL A 47 20.82 3.01 2.63
N MET A 48 21.58 3.27 1.56
CA MET A 48 23.03 3.26 1.58
C MET A 48 23.58 4.58 2.12
N GLY A 49 24.50 4.48 3.08
CA GLY A 49 25.28 5.62 3.59
C GLY A 49 24.47 6.73 4.25
N ALA A 50 23.20 6.50 4.63
CA ALA A 50 22.39 7.50 5.30
C ALA A 50 22.98 7.81 6.67
N SER A 51 23.31 9.09 6.89
CA SER A 51 23.80 9.62 8.16
C SER A 51 22.66 10.06 9.08
N ALA A 52 21.47 10.34 8.53
CA ALA A 52 20.32 10.82 9.28
C ALA A 52 19.00 10.26 8.74
N THR A 53 18.04 10.13 9.65
CA THR A 53 16.61 9.94 9.34
C THR A 53 15.86 11.18 9.82
N VAL A 54 15.18 11.87 8.91
CA VAL A 54 14.35 13.05 9.23
C VAL A 54 12.92 12.61 9.39
N SER A 55 12.45 12.55 10.64
CA SER A 55 11.09 12.12 10.99
C SER A 55 10.11 13.29 10.93
N CYS A 56 9.04 13.10 10.17
CA CYS A 56 7.91 14.02 10.10
C CYS A 56 6.87 13.81 11.22
N ARG A 57 7.21 13.07 12.28
CA ARG A 57 6.25 12.75 13.36
C ARG A 57 5.58 14.00 13.96
N ARG A 58 6.30 15.11 14.08
CA ARG A 58 5.77 16.38 14.58
C ARG A 58 5.02 17.20 13.51
N LEU A 59 5.16 16.80 12.24
CA LEU A 59 4.44 17.41 11.12
C LEU A 59 3.07 16.70 10.97
N SER A 60 2.18 16.90 11.94
CA SER A 60 0.92 16.17 12.08
C SER A 60 -0.26 17.13 12.27
N GLY A 61 -1.40 16.73 11.75
CA GLY A 61 -2.67 17.42 11.89
C GLY A 61 -3.36 17.65 10.56
N ILE A 62 -4.67 17.88 10.63
CA ILE A 62 -5.50 18.25 9.50
C ILE A 62 -5.42 19.77 9.33
N VAL A 63 -5.00 20.22 8.15
CA VAL A 63 -4.90 21.64 7.81
C VAL A 63 -6.25 22.19 7.40
N GLU A 64 -6.99 21.40 6.60
CA GLU A 64 -8.29 21.80 6.07
C GLU A 64 -9.11 20.56 5.71
N HIS A 65 -10.38 20.55 6.07
CA HIS A 65 -11.33 19.56 5.62
C HIS A 65 -12.53 20.28 5.03
N SER A 66 -12.82 20.00 3.77
CA SER A 66 -13.97 20.52 3.03
C SER A 66 -14.94 19.38 2.71
N PRO A 67 -15.84 19.02 3.65
CA PRO A 67 -16.74 17.88 3.45
C PRO A 67 -17.63 18.00 2.23
N GLY A 68 -18.09 19.22 1.91
CA GLY A 68 -18.92 19.47 0.73
C GLY A 68 -18.21 19.24 -0.60
N ASP A 69 -16.90 19.41 -0.62
CA ASP A 69 -16.06 19.23 -1.82
C ASP A 69 -15.37 17.85 -1.83
N PHE A 70 -15.58 17.04 -0.81
CA PHE A 70 -14.92 15.75 -0.63
C PHE A 70 -13.40 15.83 -0.72
N THR A 71 -12.81 16.80 -0.02
CA THR A 71 -11.35 16.99 0.02
C THR A 71 -10.86 17.20 1.43
N VAL A 72 -9.66 16.72 1.71
CA VAL A 72 -8.93 16.95 2.96
C VAL A 72 -7.47 17.27 2.67
N THR A 73 -6.95 18.26 3.37
CA THR A 73 -5.51 18.58 3.39
C THR A 73 -4.97 18.27 4.78
N ALA A 74 -3.97 17.42 4.85
CA ALA A 74 -3.32 17.05 6.10
C ALA A 74 -1.80 17.03 5.96
N LEU A 75 -1.12 17.23 7.08
CA LEU A 75 0.34 17.18 7.17
C LEU A 75 0.82 15.72 7.03
N ALA A 76 2.00 15.52 6.45
CA ALA A 76 2.47 14.19 6.03
C ALA A 76 2.72 13.21 7.20
N GLY A 77 3.05 13.70 8.38
CA GLY A 77 3.24 12.90 9.59
C GLY A 77 1.95 12.48 10.29
N THR A 78 0.79 12.94 9.82
CA THR A 78 -0.50 12.62 10.43
C THR A 78 -0.73 11.11 10.43
N PRO A 79 -1.00 10.49 11.60
CA PRO A 79 -1.37 9.09 11.68
C PRO A 79 -2.64 8.82 10.87
N LEU A 80 -2.63 7.75 10.07
CA LEU A 80 -3.77 7.41 9.22
C LEU A 80 -5.03 7.12 10.04
N VAL A 81 -4.88 6.51 11.21
CA VAL A 81 -6.01 6.23 12.12
C VAL A 81 -6.68 7.51 12.59
N GLU A 82 -5.91 8.55 12.91
CA GLU A 82 -6.45 9.84 13.35
C GLU A 82 -7.17 10.57 12.20
N LEU A 83 -6.59 10.53 11.01
CA LEU A 83 -7.20 11.10 9.82
C LEU A 83 -8.54 10.42 9.50
N GLN A 84 -8.59 9.08 9.49
CA GLN A 84 -9.83 8.35 9.26
C GLN A 84 -10.88 8.62 10.34
N ALA A 85 -10.49 8.73 11.61
CA ALA A 85 -11.39 9.04 12.71
C ALA A 85 -12.03 10.43 12.56
N GLU A 86 -11.25 11.42 12.10
CA GLU A 86 -11.79 12.78 11.86
C GLU A 86 -12.74 12.79 10.65
N LEU A 87 -12.38 12.14 9.56
CA LEU A 87 -13.25 12.04 8.38
C LEU A 87 -14.58 11.34 8.69
N ALA A 88 -14.55 10.31 9.54
CA ALA A 88 -15.74 9.55 9.97
C ALA A 88 -16.78 10.43 10.68
N ARG A 89 -16.37 11.51 11.35
CA ARG A 89 -17.30 12.49 11.97
C ARG A 89 -18.20 13.15 10.93
N HIS A 90 -17.76 13.20 9.69
CA HIS A 90 -18.49 13.74 8.54
C HIS A 90 -19.04 12.66 7.61
N ARG A 91 -19.07 11.38 8.07
CA ARG A 91 -19.45 10.21 7.27
C ARG A 91 -18.64 10.10 5.96
N GLN A 92 -17.37 10.42 6.05
CA GLN A 92 -16.39 10.32 4.97
C GLN A 92 -15.22 9.45 5.38
N TRP A 93 -14.46 8.99 4.41
CA TRP A 93 -13.25 8.21 4.63
C TRP A 93 -12.28 8.37 3.46
N LEU A 94 -11.02 8.04 3.69
CA LEU A 94 -10.09 7.72 2.62
C LEU A 94 -10.31 6.26 2.23
N ALA A 95 -10.75 6.04 1.00
CA ALA A 95 -11.01 4.69 0.49
C ALA A 95 -9.70 4.05 0.01
N VAL A 96 -8.79 3.80 0.94
CA VAL A 96 -7.47 3.20 0.71
C VAL A 96 -7.23 2.08 1.70
N ASP A 97 -6.55 1.03 1.25
CA ASP A 97 -5.95 0.05 2.14
C ASP A 97 -4.55 0.51 2.54
N TRP A 98 -4.13 0.10 3.71
CA TRP A 98 -2.75 0.23 4.17
C TRP A 98 -2.19 -1.12 4.60
N PRO A 99 -1.77 -1.95 3.65
CA PRO A 99 -1.25 -3.26 3.96
C PRO A 99 -0.21 -3.20 5.08
N TRP A 100 -0.31 -4.12 6.04
CA TRP A 100 0.51 -4.12 7.25
C TRP A 100 0.33 -2.85 8.10
N GLY A 101 -0.90 -2.36 8.17
CA GLY A 101 -1.27 -1.17 8.94
C GLY A 101 -1.28 -1.34 10.44
N SER A 102 -1.17 -2.57 10.97
CA SER A 102 -1.09 -2.84 12.40
C SER A 102 0.34 -3.12 12.83
N GLY A 103 0.79 -2.46 13.89
CA GLY A 103 2.08 -2.71 14.51
C GLY A 103 2.09 -3.97 15.39
N PRO A 104 3.26 -4.28 16.02
CA PRO A 104 3.44 -5.49 16.83
C PRO A 104 2.42 -5.68 17.97
N ASN A 105 1.86 -4.61 18.46
CA ASN A 105 0.86 -4.62 19.55
C ASN A 105 -0.58 -4.49 19.02
N GLY A 106 -0.84 -4.75 17.74
CA GLY A 106 -2.14 -4.57 17.12
C GLY A 106 -2.56 -3.10 16.94
N GLN A 107 -1.67 -2.16 17.23
CA GLN A 107 -1.91 -0.74 17.04
C GLN A 107 -1.84 -0.38 15.56
N ALA A 108 -2.77 0.46 15.10
CA ALA A 108 -2.69 1.00 13.76
C ALA A 108 -1.38 1.78 13.56
N SER A 109 -0.69 1.52 12.47
CA SER A 109 0.61 2.11 12.17
C SER A 109 0.60 2.80 10.81
N GLY A 110 1.46 3.80 10.66
CA GLY A 110 1.65 4.51 9.41
C GLY A 110 1.09 5.91 9.40
N SER A 111 1.79 6.75 8.66
CA SER A 111 1.44 8.14 8.40
C SER A 111 0.96 8.33 6.97
N LEU A 112 0.25 9.44 6.75
CA LEU A 112 -0.24 9.82 5.42
C LEU A 112 0.89 9.92 4.39
N GLY A 113 1.98 10.61 4.72
CA GLY A 113 3.15 10.71 3.83
C GLY A 113 3.81 9.36 3.57
N GLY A 114 3.88 8.48 4.58
CA GLY A 114 4.40 7.12 4.44
C GLY A 114 3.54 6.24 3.53
N LEU A 115 2.21 6.34 3.63
CA LEU A 115 1.28 5.66 2.73
C LEU A 115 1.54 6.04 1.28
N VAL A 116 1.62 7.34 1.00
CA VAL A 116 1.86 7.85 -0.36
C VAL A 116 3.24 7.47 -0.85
N ALA A 117 4.28 7.67 -0.05
CA ALA A 117 5.65 7.35 -0.44
C ALA A 117 5.84 5.86 -0.77
N ARG A 118 5.13 4.95 -0.11
CA ARG A 118 5.14 3.51 -0.45
C ARG A 118 4.27 3.17 -1.65
N GLY A 119 3.18 3.88 -1.86
CA GLY A 119 2.30 3.69 -3.03
C GLY A 119 1.69 2.30 -3.12
N LEU A 120 1.55 1.59 -1.99
CA LEU A 120 0.94 0.28 -1.95
C LEU A 120 -0.58 0.39 -2.07
N ALA A 121 -1.20 -0.62 -2.66
CA ALA A 121 -2.63 -0.72 -2.79
C ALA A 121 -3.10 -2.12 -2.37
N GLY A 122 -4.28 -2.20 -1.81
CA GLY A 122 -4.97 -3.44 -1.48
C GLY A 122 -6.25 -3.62 -2.30
N GLY A 123 -7.19 -4.39 -1.77
CA GLY A 123 -8.42 -4.78 -2.45
C GLY A 123 -9.36 -3.63 -2.80
N LEU A 124 -9.37 -2.55 -2.02
CA LEU A 124 -10.18 -1.35 -2.31
C LEU A 124 -9.84 -0.69 -3.64
N ARG A 125 -8.64 -0.97 -4.19
CA ARG A 125 -8.28 -0.53 -5.53
C ARG A 125 -9.29 -0.97 -6.59
N GLN A 126 -10.00 -2.07 -6.37
CA GLN A 126 -11.02 -2.59 -7.28
C GLN A 126 -12.07 -1.52 -7.62
N ARG A 127 -12.55 -0.79 -6.62
CA ARG A 127 -13.61 0.21 -6.79
C ARG A 127 -13.10 1.65 -6.73
N TYR A 128 -12.13 1.92 -5.87
CA TYR A 128 -11.73 3.29 -5.51
C TYR A 128 -10.38 3.70 -6.07
N LEU A 129 -9.73 2.82 -6.84
CA LEU A 129 -8.36 3.03 -7.34
C LEU A 129 -7.32 3.06 -6.20
N GLY A 130 -6.11 3.48 -6.48
CA GLY A 130 -5.05 3.57 -5.48
C GLY A 130 -4.89 4.96 -4.89
N VAL A 131 -4.08 5.10 -3.84
CA VAL A 131 -3.79 6.39 -3.22
C VAL A 131 -3.24 7.41 -4.23
N ARG A 132 -2.46 6.97 -5.22
CA ARG A 132 -1.94 7.79 -6.32
C ARG A 132 -3.06 8.54 -7.06
N ASP A 133 -4.21 7.88 -7.25
CA ASP A 133 -5.34 8.42 -8.00
C ASP A 133 -6.20 9.34 -7.13
N GLN A 134 -6.05 9.28 -5.82
CA GLN A 134 -6.78 10.11 -4.86
C GLN A 134 -6.05 11.41 -4.49
N ILE A 135 -4.75 11.50 -4.79
CA ILE A 135 -3.97 12.72 -4.54
C ILE A 135 -4.35 13.78 -5.57
N ILE A 136 -4.79 14.94 -5.09
CA ILE A 136 -5.10 16.11 -5.93
C ILE A 136 -4.10 17.24 -5.76
N GLY A 137 -3.35 17.26 -4.68
CA GLY A 137 -2.28 18.22 -4.44
C GLY A 137 -1.31 17.75 -3.36
N LEU A 138 -0.12 18.31 -3.40
CA LEU A 138 0.87 18.12 -2.34
C LEU A 138 1.84 19.29 -2.24
N GLU A 139 2.46 19.41 -1.08
CA GLU A 139 3.65 20.22 -0.86
C GLU A 139 4.81 19.30 -0.47
N LEU A 140 5.97 19.57 -1.03
CA LEU A 140 7.19 18.85 -0.71
C LEU A 140 8.33 19.82 -0.40
N ILE A 141 9.29 19.36 0.38
CA ILE A 141 10.58 20.00 0.55
C ILE A 141 11.59 19.23 -0.30
N ARG A 142 12.18 19.92 -1.27
CA ARG A 142 13.18 19.35 -2.17
C ARG A 142 14.48 19.07 -1.43
N SER A 143 15.40 18.34 -2.06
CA SER A 143 16.70 18.02 -1.47
C SER A 143 17.54 19.24 -1.09
N ASP A 144 17.32 20.37 -1.75
CA ASP A 144 17.99 21.67 -1.46
C ASP A 144 17.28 22.53 -0.39
N GLY A 145 16.20 22.02 0.20
CA GLY A 145 15.38 22.75 1.17
C GLY A 145 14.35 23.70 0.56
N THR A 146 14.24 23.76 -0.76
CA THR A 146 13.22 24.59 -1.42
C THR A 146 11.85 23.93 -1.29
N ARG A 147 10.83 24.71 -0.93
CA ARG A 147 9.42 24.23 -0.95
C ARG A 147 8.89 24.23 -2.37
N ALA A 148 8.21 23.19 -2.74
CA ALA A 148 7.54 23.05 -4.02
C ALA A 148 6.12 22.52 -3.82
N ARG A 149 5.22 22.95 -4.67
CA ARG A 149 3.82 22.53 -4.69
C ARG A 149 3.46 21.96 -6.04
N ALA A 150 2.60 20.93 -6.04
CA ALA A 150 2.06 20.36 -7.25
C ALA A 150 0.56 20.08 -7.04
N GLY A 151 -0.23 20.26 -8.10
CA GLY A 151 -1.68 20.14 -8.01
C GLY A 151 -2.33 21.31 -7.26
N GLY A 152 -3.51 21.08 -6.69
CA GLY A 152 -4.28 22.09 -5.99
C GLY A 152 -5.27 21.49 -5.00
N LYS A 153 -6.28 22.27 -4.64
CA LYS A 153 -7.37 21.86 -3.74
C LYS A 153 -8.63 21.44 -4.50
N VAL A 154 -8.62 21.50 -5.81
CA VAL A 154 -9.76 21.19 -6.67
C VAL A 154 -9.53 19.87 -7.39
N VAL A 155 -10.60 19.09 -7.53
CA VAL A 155 -10.56 17.74 -8.13
C VAL A 155 -10.15 17.78 -9.60
N LYS A 156 -10.43 18.87 -10.31
CA LYS A 156 -10.06 19.03 -11.73
C LYS A 156 -8.98 20.10 -11.86
N ASN A 157 -7.75 19.67 -12.13
CA ASN A 157 -6.66 20.55 -12.51
C ASN A 157 -6.49 20.50 -14.05
N VAL A 158 -6.69 21.61 -14.73
CA VAL A 158 -6.57 21.71 -16.19
C VAL A 158 -5.28 22.39 -16.64
N ALA A 159 -4.49 22.89 -15.71
CA ALA A 159 -3.22 23.56 -15.96
C ALA A 159 -2.09 22.90 -15.18
N GLY A 160 -1.05 22.49 -15.87
CA GLY A 160 0.15 21.90 -15.28
C GLY A 160 0.21 20.36 -15.34
N TYR A 161 1.35 19.83 -14.95
CA TYR A 161 1.60 18.40 -14.90
C TYR A 161 1.17 17.80 -13.56
N ASP A 162 0.68 16.57 -13.57
CA ASP A 162 0.29 15.80 -12.38
C ASP A 162 1.50 15.30 -11.57
N LEU A 163 2.45 16.20 -11.26
CA LEU A 163 3.68 15.87 -10.55
C LEU A 163 3.43 15.27 -9.17
N MET A 164 2.29 15.58 -8.53
CA MET A 164 1.93 15.01 -7.24
C MET A 164 1.80 13.48 -7.31
N ARG A 165 1.37 12.93 -8.45
CA ARG A 165 1.25 11.47 -8.63
C ARG A 165 2.60 10.77 -8.72
N LEU A 166 3.65 11.48 -9.10
CA LEU A 166 5.01 10.96 -9.16
C LEU A 166 5.55 10.60 -7.77
N MET A 167 5.06 11.29 -6.73
CA MET A 167 5.49 11.04 -5.36
C MET A 167 4.91 9.74 -4.78
N ALA A 168 3.81 9.22 -5.35
CA ALA A 168 3.27 7.92 -4.95
C ALA A 168 4.20 6.78 -5.40
N GLY A 169 4.74 6.06 -4.44
CA GLY A 169 5.74 5.01 -4.70
C GLY A 169 7.16 5.52 -4.91
N SER A 170 7.47 6.77 -4.53
CA SER A 170 8.81 7.37 -4.63
C SER A 170 9.79 6.89 -3.56
N TRP A 171 9.34 6.21 -2.53
CA TRP A 171 10.15 5.67 -1.44
C TRP A 171 11.00 6.71 -0.70
N GLY A 172 10.55 7.97 -0.71
CA GLY A 172 11.29 9.08 -0.09
C GLY A 172 12.57 9.47 -0.82
N SER A 173 12.68 9.15 -2.09
CA SER A 173 13.90 9.39 -2.90
C SER A 173 13.85 10.67 -3.73
N LEU A 174 12.68 11.29 -3.88
CA LEU A 174 12.46 12.47 -4.71
C LEU A 174 12.26 13.76 -3.91
N GLY A 175 11.95 13.65 -2.63
CA GLY A 175 11.71 14.79 -1.74
C GLY A 175 11.07 14.35 -0.45
N LEU A 176 10.95 15.27 0.50
CA LEU A 176 10.22 15.08 1.74
C LEU A 176 8.82 15.65 1.55
N ILE A 177 7.81 14.77 1.54
CA ILE A 177 6.40 15.20 1.48
C ILE A 177 6.06 15.88 2.80
N SER A 178 5.58 17.12 2.74
CA SER A 178 5.21 17.90 3.93
C SER A 178 3.71 17.99 4.15
N SER A 179 2.91 18.10 3.10
CA SER A 179 1.45 18.05 3.18
C SER A 179 0.84 17.41 1.94
N LEU A 180 -0.38 16.92 2.08
CA LEU A 180 -1.13 16.24 1.03
C LEU A 180 -2.57 16.70 1.03
N THR A 181 -3.11 16.94 -0.16
CA THR A 181 -4.53 17.12 -0.39
C THR A 181 -5.07 15.91 -1.13
N LEU A 182 -6.07 15.26 -0.56
CA LEU A 182 -6.64 14.03 -1.09
C LEU A 182 -8.15 14.16 -1.25
N ARG A 183 -8.66 13.39 -2.19
CA ARG A 183 -10.09 13.15 -2.33
C ARG A 183 -10.57 12.23 -1.22
N THR A 184 -11.66 12.60 -0.56
CA THR A 184 -12.42 11.74 0.34
C THR A 184 -13.60 11.11 -0.40
N MET A 185 -14.19 10.08 0.19
CA MET A 185 -15.39 9.42 -0.31
C MET A 185 -16.46 9.39 0.77
N PRO A 186 -17.75 9.39 0.41
CA PRO A 186 -18.80 9.05 1.37
C PRO A 186 -18.57 7.65 1.93
N GLU A 187 -18.66 7.51 3.24
CA GLU A 187 -18.62 6.18 3.82
C GLU A 187 -19.94 5.45 3.52
N PRO A 188 -19.90 4.27 2.89
CA PRO A 188 -21.11 3.53 2.61
C PRO A 188 -21.82 3.14 3.90
N PRO A 189 -23.13 3.42 4.04
CA PRO A 189 -23.86 3.13 5.27
C PRO A 189 -24.09 1.63 5.50
N GLN A 190 -24.04 0.84 4.45
CA GLN A 190 -24.27 -0.61 4.50
C GLN A 190 -23.12 -1.35 3.83
N ARG A 191 -22.57 -2.35 4.53
CA ARG A 191 -21.59 -3.30 3.99
C ARG A 191 -21.97 -4.72 4.34
N ARG A 192 -21.75 -5.64 3.43
CA ARG A 192 -21.84 -7.09 3.60
C ARG A 192 -20.71 -7.75 2.86
N GLY A 193 -20.34 -8.94 3.28
CA GLY A 193 -19.29 -9.70 2.62
C GLY A 193 -19.72 -11.09 2.24
N LEU A 194 -18.93 -11.72 1.39
CA LEU A 194 -18.96 -13.12 1.06
C LEU A 194 -17.56 -13.70 1.18
N LYS A 195 -17.47 -14.86 1.84
CA LYS A 195 -16.31 -15.74 1.78
C LYS A 195 -16.68 -16.93 0.91
N LEU A 196 -15.97 -17.12 -0.19
CA LEU A 196 -16.17 -18.23 -1.11
C LEU A 196 -15.00 -19.21 -1.00
N ALA A 197 -15.31 -20.48 -0.80
CA ALA A 197 -14.33 -21.55 -0.72
C ALA A 197 -14.66 -22.65 -1.74
N GLY A 198 -13.65 -23.16 -2.39
CA GLY A 198 -13.78 -24.21 -3.41
C GLY A 198 -12.50 -24.37 -4.22
N PRO A 199 -12.46 -25.28 -5.20
CA PRO A 199 -11.30 -25.46 -6.04
C PRO A 199 -11.03 -24.25 -6.94
N LEU A 200 -9.77 -23.95 -7.20
CA LEU A 200 -9.35 -22.81 -8.03
C LEU A 200 -9.95 -22.87 -9.45
N GLU A 201 -10.14 -24.08 -9.99
CA GLU A 201 -10.75 -24.31 -11.29
C GLU A 201 -12.21 -23.83 -11.37
N ALA A 202 -12.91 -23.82 -10.24
CA ALA A 202 -14.27 -23.30 -10.12
C ALA A 202 -14.29 -21.81 -9.73
N LEU A 203 -13.43 -21.41 -8.80
CA LEU A 203 -13.34 -20.03 -8.31
C LEU A 203 -12.81 -19.05 -9.37
N GLY A 204 -11.90 -19.48 -10.24
CA GLY A 204 -11.33 -18.64 -11.30
C GLY A 204 -12.39 -18.11 -12.28
N PRO A 205 -13.21 -18.99 -12.89
CA PRO A 205 -14.32 -18.56 -13.74
C PRO A 205 -15.35 -17.69 -13.02
N LEU A 206 -15.64 -18.00 -11.75
CA LEU A 206 -16.55 -17.18 -10.94
C LEU A 206 -15.99 -15.77 -10.69
N ALA A 207 -14.71 -15.65 -10.36
CA ALA A 207 -14.04 -14.35 -10.19
C ALA A 207 -14.07 -13.54 -11.49
N SER A 208 -13.81 -14.17 -12.63
CA SER A 208 -13.87 -13.54 -13.95
C SER A 208 -15.28 -13.07 -14.30
N TRP A 209 -16.28 -13.88 -14.01
CA TRP A 209 -17.68 -13.50 -14.19
C TRP A 209 -18.05 -12.29 -13.32
N LEU A 210 -17.65 -12.31 -12.05
CA LEU A 210 -17.92 -11.22 -11.11
C LEU A 210 -17.29 -9.90 -11.56
N LEU A 211 -16.04 -9.95 -12.02
CA LEU A 211 -15.33 -8.79 -12.56
C LEU A 211 -16.01 -8.20 -13.81
N GLY A 212 -16.62 -9.03 -14.65
CA GLY A 212 -17.35 -8.62 -15.87
C GLY A 212 -18.83 -8.34 -15.63
N SER A 213 -19.36 -8.53 -14.41
CA SER A 213 -20.77 -8.35 -14.09
C SER A 213 -21.13 -6.87 -13.87
N SER A 214 -22.44 -6.60 -13.80
CA SER A 214 -22.96 -5.29 -13.38
C SER A 214 -22.91 -5.07 -11.86
N LEU A 215 -22.51 -6.07 -11.10
CA LEU A 215 -22.29 -5.93 -9.66
C LEU A 215 -21.08 -5.05 -9.39
N SER A 216 -21.11 -4.32 -8.28
CA SER A 216 -20.05 -3.34 -7.96
C SER A 216 -19.42 -3.59 -6.59
N PRO A 217 -18.70 -4.70 -6.43
CA PRO A 217 -17.99 -4.97 -5.19
C PRO A 217 -16.91 -3.92 -4.92
N GLU A 218 -16.71 -3.59 -3.65
CA GLU A 218 -15.58 -2.76 -3.24
C GLU A 218 -14.27 -3.52 -3.39
N ARG A 219 -14.31 -4.85 -3.16
CA ARG A 219 -13.16 -5.74 -3.07
C ARG A 219 -13.51 -7.12 -3.61
N ILE A 220 -12.61 -7.69 -4.36
CA ILE A 220 -12.60 -9.10 -4.77
C ILE A 220 -11.16 -9.57 -4.58
N ASP A 221 -10.87 -10.22 -3.48
CA ASP A 221 -9.53 -10.66 -3.15
C ASP A 221 -9.42 -12.17 -3.08
N TRP A 222 -8.45 -12.72 -3.78
CA TRP A 222 -7.93 -14.04 -3.45
C TRP A 222 -7.25 -13.94 -2.09
N TRP A 223 -7.61 -14.80 -1.17
CA TRP A 223 -7.11 -14.76 0.18
C TRP A 223 -6.93 -16.13 0.80
N ARG A 224 -5.80 -16.33 1.46
CA ARG A 224 -5.51 -17.46 2.33
C ARG A 224 -5.10 -16.93 3.70
N PRO A 225 -5.82 -17.27 4.78
CA PRO A 225 -5.51 -16.80 6.13
C PRO A 225 -4.24 -17.44 6.69
N PRO A 226 -3.59 -16.80 7.69
CA PRO A 226 -2.35 -17.27 8.27
C PRO A 226 -2.48 -18.52 9.19
N ALA A 227 -3.68 -18.86 9.64
CA ALA A 227 -3.87 -19.78 10.74
C ALA A 227 -4.28 -21.22 10.37
N ARG A 228 -4.46 -21.55 9.09
CA ARG A 228 -4.90 -22.89 8.67
C ARG A 228 -4.02 -23.43 7.57
N GLN A 229 -3.30 -24.52 7.88
CA GLN A 229 -2.38 -25.17 6.95
C GLN A 229 -3.08 -25.93 5.81
N GLU A 230 -4.39 -26.09 5.85
CA GLU A 230 -5.14 -26.94 4.93
C GLU A 230 -6.12 -26.19 4.02
N ASP A 231 -6.29 -24.87 4.20
CA ASP A 231 -7.21 -24.11 3.38
C ASP A 231 -6.53 -23.62 2.09
N ASP A 232 -7.05 -24.04 0.96
CA ASP A 232 -6.77 -23.42 -0.34
C ASP A 232 -7.17 -21.95 -0.33
N ALA A 233 -6.58 -21.17 -1.22
CA ALA A 233 -6.99 -19.77 -1.39
C ALA A 233 -8.45 -19.71 -1.84
N GLY A 234 -9.24 -18.93 -1.12
CA GLY A 234 -10.62 -18.62 -1.47
C GLY A 234 -10.78 -17.18 -1.95
N LEU A 235 -12.02 -16.74 -2.14
CA LEU A 235 -12.35 -15.34 -2.45
C LEU A 235 -12.97 -14.66 -1.23
N LEU A 236 -12.48 -13.47 -0.91
CA LEU A 236 -13.07 -12.54 0.04
C LEU A 236 -13.65 -11.37 -0.75
N ILE A 237 -14.97 -11.21 -0.69
CA ILE A 237 -15.69 -10.19 -1.43
C ILE A 237 -16.32 -9.22 -0.44
N SER A 238 -16.18 -7.92 -0.69
CA SER A 238 -16.86 -6.86 0.04
C SER A 238 -17.83 -6.13 -0.90
N LEU A 239 -19.06 -5.96 -0.44
CA LEU A 239 -20.11 -5.23 -1.12
C LEU A 239 -20.55 -4.06 -0.24
N ALA A 240 -20.80 -2.91 -0.85
CA ALA A 240 -21.26 -1.72 -0.17
C ALA A 240 -22.37 -1.03 -0.96
N SER A 241 -23.39 -0.54 -0.25
CA SER A 241 -24.55 0.15 -0.83
C SER A 241 -25.14 1.14 0.19
N ILE A 242 -25.98 2.04 -0.32
CA ILE A 242 -26.83 2.88 0.51
C ILE A 242 -28.05 2.11 1.03
N ASN A 243 -28.36 0.95 0.44
CA ASN A 243 -29.57 0.18 0.71
C ASN A 243 -29.21 -1.28 1.00
N ALA A 244 -29.68 -1.80 2.14
CA ALA A 244 -29.49 -3.20 2.54
C ALA A 244 -30.12 -4.20 1.58
N HIS A 245 -31.29 -3.91 1.03
CA HIS A 245 -31.95 -4.78 0.06
C HIS A 245 -31.12 -5.02 -1.20
N THR A 246 -30.49 -3.98 -1.72
CA THR A 246 -29.56 -4.10 -2.85
C THR A 246 -28.37 -5.00 -2.53
N LEU A 247 -27.87 -4.97 -1.30
CA LEU A 247 -26.81 -5.90 -0.88
C LEU A 247 -27.28 -7.35 -0.85
N ASP A 248 -28.47 -7.59 -0.31
CA ASP A 248 -29.06 -8.94 -0.25
C ASP A 248 -29.30 -9.50 -1.65
N GLU A 249 -29.75 -8.69 -2.60
CA GLU A 249 -29.87 -9.06 -4.01
C GLU A 249 -28.52 -9.42 -4.65
N GLN A 250 -27.49 -8.61 -4.44
CA GLN A 250 -26.15 -8.88 -4.96
C GLN A 250 -25.55 -10.16 -4.35
N ILE A 251 -25.69 -10.36 -3.05
CA ILE A 251 -25.26 -11.57 -2.34
C ILE A 251 -25.99 -12.79 -2.91
N GLY A 252 -27.31 -12.70 -3.07
CA GLY A 252 -28.12 -13.77 -3.65
C GLY A 252 -27.69 -14.13 -5.07
N CYS A 253 -27.38 -13.13 -5.89
CA CYS A 253 -26.91 -13.32 -7.25
C CYS A 253 -25.54 -14.06 -7.27
N ILE A 254 -24.60 -13.68 -6.44
CA ILE A 254 -23.29 -14.34 -6.36
C ILE A 254 -23.44 -15.76 -5.81
N ALA A 255 -24.23 -15.97 -4.75
CA ALA A 255 -24.45 -17.28 -4.16
C ALA A 255 -25.14 -18.25 -5.15
N ALA A 256 -26.12 -17.78 -5.91
CA ALA A 256 -26.79 -18.56 -6.94
C ALA A 256 -25.82 -18.98 -8.07
N LYS A 257 -24.89 -18.09 -8.43
CA LYS A 257 -23.84 -18.41 -9.42
C LYS A 257 -22.82 -19.41 -8.91
N ALA A 258 -22.52 -19.37 -7.62
CA ALA A 258 -21.55 -20.26 -6.95
C ALA A 258 -22.11 -21.67 -6.71
N ALA A 259 -23.38 -21.79 -6.39
CA ALA A 259 -24.01 -23.04 -5.95
C ALA A 259 -23.78 -24.25 -6.90
N PRO A 260 -23.95 -24.13 -8.24
CA PRO A 260 -23.73 -25.27 -9.14
C PRO A 260 -22.25 -25.62 -9.35
N LEU A 261 -21.31 -24.80 -8.82
CA LEU A 261 -19.88 -24.94 -9.04
C LEU A 261 -19.14 -25.65 -7.88
N ALA A 262 -19.87 -26.25 -6.95
CA ALA A 262 -19.31 -26.83 -5.71
C ALA A 262 -18.50 -25.81 -4.88
N ILE A 263 -18.92 -24.53 -4.92
CA ILE A 263 -18.34 -23.45 -4.15
C ILE A 263 -19.21 -23.20 -2.92
N THR A 264 -18.61 -23.24 -1.73
CA THR A 264 -19.28 -22.86 -0.49
C THR A 264 -19.28 -21.34 -0.38
N ALA A 265 -20.44 -20.74 -0.18
CA ALA A 265 -20.61 -19.31 0.03
C ALA A 265 -21.06 -19.04 1.48
N GLN A 266 -20.27 -18.28 2.21
CA GLN A 266 -20.60 -17.79 3.55
C GLN A 266 -20.84 -16.29 3.49
N THR A 267 -22.04 -15.85 3.87
CA THR A 267 -22.34 -14.42 4.04
C THR A 267 -21.70 -13.90 5.32
N LEU A 268 -21.11 -12.73 5.24
CA LEU A 268 -20.40 -12.07 6.35
C LEU A 268 -21.14 -10.79 6.74
N GLU A 269 -21.47 -10.67 8.01
CA GLU A 269 -21.99 -9.44 8.60
C GLU A 269 -20.88 -8.39 8.70
N PRO A 270 -21.21 -7.08 8.84
CA PRO A 270 -20.22 -6.00 8.79
C PRO A 270 -19.03 -6.17 9.73
N ALA A 271 -19.24 -6.60 10.97
CA ALA A 271 -18.16 -6.79 11.95
C ALA A 271 -17.25 -7.97 11.58
N GLU A 272 -17.82 -9.06 11.10
CA GLU A 272 -17.09 -10.23 10.65
C GLU A 272 -16.27 -9.92 9.39
N LEU A 273 -16.89 -9.23 8.42
CA LEU A 273 -16.20 -8.75 7.23
C LEU A 273 -15.02 -7.84 7.59
N ALA A 274 -15.21 -6.88 8.48
CA ALA A 274 -14.14 -5.98 8.93
C ALA A 274 -12.98 -6.74 9.57
N SER A 275 -13.28 -7.76 10.38
CA SER A 275 -12.27 -8.63 10.98
C SER A 275 -11.46 -9.39 9.93
N LEU A 276 -12.13 -10.03 8.97
CA LEU A 276 -11.45 -10.79 7.92
C LEU A 276 -10.66 -9.89 6.97
N VAL A 277 -11.18 -8.73 6.61
CA VAL A 277 -10.45 -7.72 5.82
C VAL A 277 -9.22 -7.26 6.59
N GLY A 278 -9.32 -7.00 7.89
CA GLY A 278 -8.18 -6.66 8.73
C GLY A 278 -7.10 -7.75 8.71
N GLN A 279 -7.49 -9.02 8.84
CA GLN A 279 -6.55 -10.14 8.74
C GLN A 279 -5.91 -10.23 7.35
N SER A 280 -6.65 -9.99 6.27
CA SER A 280 -6.13 -10.05 4.90
C SER A 280 -5.12 -8.95 4.59
N GLN A 281 -5.15 -7.83 5.32
CA GLN A 281 -4.15 -6.77 5.19
C GLN A 281 -2.79 -7.16 5.80
N GLY A 282 -2.73 -8.22 6.57
CA GLY A 282 -1.55 -8.62 7.31
C GLY A 282 -1.25 -7.74 8.52
N SER A 283 -0.30 -8.14 9.33
CA SER A 283 0.10 -7.37 10.51
C SER A 283 1.53 -7.69 10.93
N GLU A 284 2.16 -6.78 11.65
CA GLU A 284 3.49 -6.98 12.25
C GLU A 284 3.46 -7.86 13.50
N THR A 285 2.30 -8.41 13.89
CA THR A 285 2.15 -9.22 15.11
C THR A 285 2.66 -10.65 14.97
N GLY A 286 3.02 -11.08 13.76
CA GLY A 286 3.55 -12.42 13.49
C GLY A 286 5.05 -12.44 13.24
N SER A 287 5.70 -13.59 13.48
CA SER A 287 7.09 -13.83 13.11
C SER A 287 7.20 -14.16 11.62
N SER A 288 7.05 -13.16 10.77
CA SER A 288 7.25 -13.32 9.33
C SER A 288 8.58 -12.70 8.93
N ASP A 289 9.50 -13.54 8.45
CA ASP A 289 10.80 -13.08 7.97
C ASP A 289 10.69 -12.51 6.55
N TRP A 290 9.85 -13.14 5.72
CA TRP A 290 9.56 -12.70 4.37
C TRP A 290 8.29 -11.86 4.31
N LEU A 291 8.38 -10.74 3.60
CA LEU A 291 7.24 -9.98 3.13
C LEU A 291 7.45 -9.71 1.65
N LEU A 292 6.57 -10.26 0.82
CA LEU A 292 6.68 -10.20 -0.64
C LEU A 292 5.49 -9.44 -1.21
N ARG A 293 5.75 -8.51 -2.12
CA ARG A 293 4.74 -7.92 -2.99
C ARG A 293 4.70 -8.70 -4.29
N LEU A 294 3.52 -9.19 -4.62
CA LEU A 294 3.27 -9.99 -5.82
C LEU A 294 2.50 -9.15 -6.85
N ALA A 295 2.85 -9.32 -8.10
CA ALA A 295 2.13 -8.75 -9.22
C ALA A 295 2.13 -9.72 -10.40
N VAL A 296 0.95 -10.00 -10.94
CA VAL A 296 0.75 -10.79 -12.16
C VAL A 296 -0.38 -10.16 -12.97
N ARG A 297 -0.51 -10.52 -14.23
CA ARG A 297 -1.75 -10.20 -14.95
C ARG A 297 -2.94 -10.87 -14.25
N PRO A 298 -4.10 -10.22 -14.13
CA PRO A 298 -5.25 -10.79 -13.42
C PRO A 298 -5.66 -12.19 -13.88
N ASN A 299 -5.58 -12.48 -15.17
CA ASN A 299 -5.86 -13.80 -15.74
C ASN A 299 -4.80 -14.87 -15.43
N GLN A 300 -3.68 -14.51 -14.80
CA GLN A 300 -2.63 -15.40 -14.32
C GLN A 300 -2.70 -15.66 -12.82
N ALA A 301 -3.67 -15.06 -12.12
CA ALA A 301 -3.77 -15.16 -10.66
C ALA A 301 -3.93 -16.62 -10.18
N THR A 302 -4.82 -17.40 -10.80
CA THR A 302 -5.04 -18.80 -10.41
C THR A 302 -3.80 -19.66 -10.63
N ALA A 303 -3.04 -19.43 -11.71
CA ALA A 303 -1.79 -20.13 -11.97
C ALA A 303 -0.72 -19.79 -10.91
N LEU A 304 -0.64 -18.52 -10.47
CA LEU A 304 0.24 -18.12 -9.38
C LEU A 304 -0.17 -18.76 -8.05
N LEU A 305 -1.47 -18.76 -7.73
CA LEU A 305 -2.00 -19.36 -6.50
C LEU A 305 -1.77 -20.87 -6.42
N ALA A 306 -1.70 -21.54 -7.57
CA ALA A 306 -1.37 -22.97 -7.68
C ALA A 306 0.14 -23.26 -7.62
N ASP A 307 1.00 -22.24 -7.55
CA ASP A 307 2.44 -22.44 -7.45
C ASP A 307 2.80 -23.15 -6.13
N PRO A 308 3.51 -24.29 -6.18
CA PRO A 308 3.88 -25.03 -4.98
C PRO A 308 4.65 -24.23 -3.93
N ALA A 309 5.39 -23.19 -4.36
CA ALA A 309 6.12 -22.32 -3.46
C ALA A 309 5.21 -21.47 -2.58
N LEU A 310 3.96 -21.22 -2.99
CA LEU A 310 2.94 -20.49 -2.23
C LEU A 310 2.01 -21.41 -1.42
N ALA A 311 2.14 -22.72 -1.55
CA ALA A 311 1.26 -23.66 -0.85
C ALA A 311 1.29 -23.43 0.67
N GLY A 312 0.12 -23.27 1.29
CA GLY A 312 -0.04 -23.05 2.73
C GLY A 312 0.44 -21.69 3.25
N LEU A 313 0.98 -20.82 2.41
CA LEU A 313 1.41 -19.48 2.85
C LEU A 313 0.22 -18.51 2.90
N PRO A 314 0.14 -17.66 3.93
CA PRO A 314 -0.81 -16.58 3.96
C PRO A 314 -0.54 -15.60 2.83
N LEU A 315 -1.60 -15.19 2.15
CA LEU A 315 -1.52 -14.25 1.04
C LEU A 315 -2.84 -13.52 0.80
N VAL A 316 -2.73 -12.39 0.14
CA VAL A 316 -3.86 -11.66 -0.45
C VAL A 316 -3.47 -11.19 -1.85
N LEU A 317 -4.36 -11.35 -2.82
CA LEU A 317 -4.13 -10.91 -4.21
C LEU A 317 -5.45 -10.40 -4.79
N GLY A 318 -5.48 -9.14 -5.23
CA GLY A 318 -6.67 -8.57 -5.86
C GLY A 318 -7.00 -9.28 -7.17
N ALA A 319 -8.23 -9.80 -7.29
CA ALA A 319 -8.63 -10.54 -8.48
C ALA A 319 -8.64 -9.68 -9.75
N GLY A 320 -9.03 -8.41 -9.63
CA GLY A 320 -9.06 -7.47 -10.77
C GLY A 320 -7.76 -6.78 -11.06
N SER A 321 -6.86 -6.66 -10.07
CA SER A 321 -5.57 -5.97 -10.24
C SER A 321 -4.39 -6.90 -10.46
N GLY A 322 -4.45 -8.13 -9.96
CA GLY A 322 -3.30 -9.04 -9.90
C GLY A 322 -2.20 -8.58 -8.94
N LEU A 323 -2.50 -7.61 -8.06
CA LEU A 323 -1.55 -7.07 -7.07
C LEU A 323 -1.87 -7.61 -5.68
N GLY A 324 -0.83 -8.00 -4.96
CA GLY A 324 -1.03 -8.50 -3.61
C GLY A 324 0.24 -8.70 -2.82
N MET A 325 0.11 -9.42 -1.71
CA MET A 325 1.20 -9.69 -0.79
C MET A 325 1.13 -11.13 -0.29
N ALA A 326 2.30 -11.70 -0.02
CA ALA A 326 2.46 -12.96 0.68
C ALA A 326 3.53 -12.79 1.77
N TRP A 327 3.43 -13.56 2.83
CA TRP A 327 4.39 -13.54 3.93
C TRP A 327 4.64 -14.93 4.49
N ALA A 328 5.82 -15.13 5.01
CA ALA A 328 6.27 -16.44 5.47
C ALA A 328 7.43 -16.34 6.46
N THR A 329 7.64 -17.39 7.24
CA THR A 329 8.90 -17.60 7.97
C THR A 329 10.01 -18.05 7.02
N ALA A 330 11.27 -17.86 7.41
CA ALA A 330 12.42 -18.34 6.64
C ALA A 330 12.40 -19.87 6.41
N SER A 331 11.89 -20.62 7.40
CA SER A 331 11.76 -22.07 7.30
C SER A 331 10.69 -22.53 6.32
N ALA A 332 9.58 -21.78 6.22
CA ALA A 332 8.48 -22.13 5.32
C ALA A 332 8.79 -21.76 3.86
N LEU A 333 9.62 -20.74 3.63
CA LEU A 333 9.93 -20.24 2.30
C LEU A 333 11.45 -20.03 2.15
N PRO A 334 12.19 -21.02 1.65
CA PRO A 334 13.60 -20.88 1.34
C PRO A 334 13.87 -19.88 0.20
N THR A 335 15.02 -19.24 0.20
CA THR A 335 15.42 -18.20 -0.78
C THR A 335 15.23 -18.64 -2.24
N TYR A 336 15.60 -19.87 -2.60
CA TYR A 336 15.45 -20.35 -3.98
C TYR A 336 14.00 -20.41 -4.46
N LYS A 337 13.04 -20.63 -3.55
CA LYS A 337 11.61 -20.60 -3.86
C LYS A 337 11.14 -19.18 -4.13
N VAL A 338 11.67 -18.18 -3.42
CA VAL A 338 11.39 -16.75 -3.71
C VAL A 338 11.89 -16.36 -5.09
N GLU A 339 13.09 -16.83 -5.47
CA GLU A 339 13.61 -16.61 -6.83
C GLU A 339 12.75 -17.28 -7.89
N ALA A 340 12.26 -18.49 -7.64
CA ALA A 340 11.35 -19.20 -8.53
C ALA A 340 10.01 -18.44 -8.68
N LEU A 341 9.44 -17.96 -7.57
CA LEU A 341 8.23 -17.12 -7.59
C LEU A 341 8.46 -15.82 -8.37
N ARG A 342 9.63 -15.18 -8.22
CA ARG A 342 9.97 -13.98 -8.98
C ARG A 342 9.95 -14.26 -10.48
N ARG A 343 10.56 -15.36 -10.92
CA ARG A 343 10.52 -15.77 -12.34
C ARG A 343 9.09 -16.06 -12.81
N HIS A 344 8.28 -16.74 -11.99
CA HIS A 344 6.87 -16.97 -12.29
C HIS A 344 6.12 -15.65 -12.49
N CYS A 345 6.23 -14.70 -11.57
CA CYS A 345 5.59 -13.39 -11.70
C CYS A 345 6.02 -12.67 -12.99
N GLN A 346 7.30 -12.70 -13.33
CA GLN A 346 7.81 -12.11 -14.58
C GLN A 346 7.21 -12.76 -15.84
N GLN A 347 7.16 -14.09 -15.87
CA GLN A 347 6.54 -14.84 -16.96
C GLN A 347 5.04 -14.58 -17.07
N ALA A 348 4.39 -14.36 -15.94
CA ALA A 348 2.98 -13.98 -15.85
C ALA A 348 2.71 -12.49 -16.11
N GLY A 349 3.69 -11.77 -16.63
CA GLY A 349 3.60 -10.37 -17.04
C GLY A 349 3.60 -9.36 -15.90
N GLY A 350 4.16 -9.74 -14.75
CA GLY A 350 4.27 -8.91 -13.58
C GLY A 350 5.66 -8.92 -12.96
N TYR A 351 5.72 -8.84 -11.64
CA TYR A 351 6.97 -8.75 -10.88
C TYR A 351 6.77 -9.24 -9.43
N LEU A 352 7.89 -9.52 -8.75
CA LEU A 352 7.93 -9.77 -7.31
C LEU A 352 8.91 -8.80 -6.67
N THR A 353 8.44 -8.07 -5.66
CA THR A 353 9.28 -7.21 -4.81
C THR A 353 9.48 -7.87 -3.46
N VAL A 354 10.73 -7.99 -3.04
CA VAL A 354 11.09 -8.41 -1.68
C VAL A 354 11.05 -7.16 -0.78
N LEU A 355 9.95 -6.99 -0.04
CA LEU A 355 9.79 -5.88 0.89
C LEU A 355 10.60 -6.11 2.17
N ARG A 356 10.65 -7.36 2.65
CA ARG A 356 11.42 -7.79 3.79
C ARG A 356 11.92 -9.21 3.56
N GLN A 357 13.11 -9.54 4.06
CA GLN A 357 13.72 -10.85 3.94
C GLN A 357 14.48 -11.22 5.21
N PRO A 358 14.68 -12.53 5.49
CA PRO A 358 15.49 -12.98 6.62
C PRO A 358 16.96 -12.57 6.46
N ALA A 359 17.68 -12.45 7.57
CA ALA A 359 19.09 -12.08 7.57
C ALA A 359 19.98 -13.04 6.77
N SER A 360 19.55 -14.28 6.56
CA SER A 360 20.22 -15.29 5.76
C SER A 360 20.07 -15.10 4.24
N SER A 361 19.27 -14.14 3.81
CA SER A 361 19.01 -13.84 2.38
C SER A 361 19.49 -12.44 2.02
N GLN A 362 19.98 -12.30 0.78
CA GLN A 362 20.45 -11.03 0.22
C GLN A 362 19.90 -10.82 -1.20
N LEU A 363 18.66 -11.18 -1.43
CA LEU A 363 18.02 -10.94 -2.72
C LEU A 363 17.84 -9.43 -2.97
N PRO A 364 18.02 -8.96 -4.21
CA PRO A 364 17.63 -7.60 -4.56
C PRO A 364 16.12 -7.44 -4.33
N ALA A 365 15.71 -6.28 -3.77
CA ALA A 365 14.30 -6.02 -3.50
C ALA A 365 13.46 -6.08 -4.77
N TRP A 366 13.98 -5.51 -5.87
CA TRP A 366 13.43 -5.58 -7.23
C TRP A 366 14.57 -5.75 -8.23
N LEU A 367 14.22 -6.13 -9.43
CA LEU A 367 15.14 -6.19 -10.57
C LEU A 367 14.98 -4.92 -11.42
N ASP A 368 16.02 -4.61 -12.18
CA ASP A 368 15.98 -3.49 -13.10
C ASP A 368 14.90 -3.71 -14.18
N ALA A 369 14.18 -2.64 -14.46
CA ALA A 369 13.17 -2.59 -15.50
C ALA A 369 13.68 -1.75 -16.70
N PRO A 370 13.10 -1.88 -17.91
CA PRO A 370 13.41 -1.03 -19.04
C PRO A 370 13.27 0.47 -18.78
N SER A 371 12.44 0.85 -17.77
CA SER A 371 12.26 2.23 -17.32
C SER A 371 13.41 2.77 -16.45
N ARG A 372 14.39 1.96 -16.08
CA ARG A 372 15.50 2.35 -15.17
C ARG A 372 16.19 3.66 -15.60
N PRO A 373 16.56 3.89 -16.87
CA PRO A 373 17.20 5.15 -17.28
C PRO A 373 16.31 6.38 -17.02
N LEU A 374 15.00 6.25 -17.24
CA LEU A 374 14.04 7.32 -16.98
C LEU A 374 13.93 7.61 -15.46
N ILE A 375 13.84 6.57 -14.64
CA ILE A 375 13.78 6.69 -13.18
C ILE A 375 15.05 7.42 -12.68
N GLU A 376 16.21 7.07 -13.15
CA GLU A 376 17.47 7.71 -12.78
C GLU A 376 17.55 9.17 -13.25
N ALA A 377 17.02 9.47 -14.43
CA ALA A 377 16.95 10.85 -14.93
C ALA A 377 16.04 11.71 -14.04
N ILE A 378 14.87 11.20 -13.65
CA ILE A 378 13.97 11.87 -12.70
C ILE A 378 14.67 12.07 -11.36
N LYS A 379 15.31 11.03 -10.83
CA LYS A 379 16.05 11.11 -9.57
C LYS A 379 17.11 12.24 -9.62
N ARG A 380 17.88 12.35 -10.69
CA ARG A 380 18.88 13.41 -10.85
C ARG A 380 18.27 14.81 -10.89
N GLN A 381 17.06 14.96 -11.44
CA GLN A 381 16.36 16.25 -11.46
C GLN A 381 15.86 16.66 -10.07
N PHE A 382 15.35 15.72 -9.28
CA PHE A 382 14.80 16.01 -7.96
C PHE A 382 15.88 16.06 -6.87
N ASP A 383 16.92 15.29 -7.03
CA ASP A 383 18.02 15.14 -6.04
C ASP A 383 19.39 15.07 -6.73
N PRO A 384 19.90 16.20 -7.25
CA PRO A 384 21.15 16.24 -8.01
C PRO A 384 22.38 15.72 -7.25
N LYS A 385 22.41 15.90 -5.93
CA LYS A 385 23.49 15.43 -5.06
C LYS A 385 23.31 13.97 -4.59
N GLN A 386 22.24 13.29 -5.02
CA GLN A 386 21.96 11.91 -4.64
C GLN A 386 21.96 11.68 -3.11
N GLN A 387 21.30 12.55 -2.35
CA GLN A 387 21.29 12.54 -0.89
C GLN A 387 20.12 11.76 -0.31
N LEU A 388 18.95 11.78 -1.00
CA LEU A 388 17.68 11.22 -0.51
C LEU A 388 17.60 9.71 -0.72
N SER A 389 17.43 8.97 0.36
CA SER A 389 17.13 7.52 0.34
C SER A 389 17.93 6.73 -0.70
N ARG A 390 19.26 6.86 -0.69
CA ARG A 390 20.15 6.22 -1.66
C ARG A 390 19.90 4.72 -1.77
N GLY A 391 19.80 4.22 -2.99
CA GLY A 391 19.57 2.80 -3.28
C GLY A 391 18.10 2.39 -3.28
N ARG A 392 17.16 3.31 -3.14
CA ARG A 392 15.72 3.02 -3.14
C ARG A 392 14.97 3.35 -4.43
N LEU A 393 15.68 3.64 -5.49
CA LEU A 393 15.15 3.72 -6.87
C LEU A 393 15.98 2.88 -7.83
#